data_3c62d6939775a142277697190699092b
#
_entry.id   3c62d6939775a142277697190699092b
#
_cell.length_a   1.000
_cell.length_b   1.000
_cell.length_c   1.000
_cell.angle_alpha   90.00
_cell.angle_beta   90.00
_cell.angle_gamma   90.00
#
_symmetry.space_group_name_H-M   'P 1'
#
loop_
_entity.id
_entity.type
_entity.pdbx_description
1 polymer ?
#
loop_
_entity_poly.entity_id
_entity_poly.type
_entity_poly.pdbx_seq_one_letter_code
_entity_poly.pdbx_strand_id
1 'polypeptide(L)'
;VTRIVIDETVPVPADQAGGLASERIAGRAFGELDATHPGHRLIQDIELARSPDGKVRYTATFVITRPVDPARASGLMWHEVPNRGNPRPNIVNERAVGDIDLTSAWQGDNAGNTAVRARADVARPHWLAVPVARQRDGSPVTGDVFGRIVNRSGPASQPLIVQSNPVPYKPVSLDTRAARLVSRVAESTRGEVIGETEIAAADWAWARCDAANPFPGMPDATQICLKNGFDAH
;
A
#
# COMPACT_ATOMS: atom_id res chain seq x y z
N VAL A 1 -16.73 12.34 -5.08
CA VAL A 1 -15.85 13.44 -4.62
C VAL A 1 -16.73 14.60 -4.24
N THR A 2 -16.54 15.13 -3.05
CA THR A 2 -17.32 16.25 -2.49
C THR A 2 -16.54 17.57 -2.52
N ARG A 3 -15.21 17.50 -2.51
CA ARG A 3 -14.33 18.67 -2.52
C ARG A 3 -12.96 18.32 -3.09
N ILE A 4 -12.37 19.27 -3.81
CA ILE A 4 -10.96 19.22 -4.25
C ILE A 4 -10.23 20.42 -3.65
N VAL A 5 -9.01 20.20 -3.19
CA VAL A 5 -8.11 21.25 -2.69
C VAL A 5 -6.80 21.11 -3.42
N ILE A 6 -6.35 22.20 -4.03
CA ILE A 6 -5.00 22.31 -4.58
C ILE A 6 -4.08 22.74 -3.44
N ASP A 7 -3.08 21.96 -3.17
CA ASP A 7 -2.12 22.20 -2.09
C ASP A 7 -0.86 22.90 -2.60
N GLU A 8 -0.44 22.59 -3.82
CA GLU A 8 0.82 23.09 -4.39
C GLU A 8 0.76 23.08 -5.92
N THR A 9 1.39 24.07 -6.54
CA THR A 9 1.67 24.10 -7.98
C THR A 9 3.12 24.49 -8.18
N VAL A 10 3.87 23.68 -8.93
CA VAL A 10 5.29 23.91 -9.22
C VAL A 10 5.58 23.74 -10.70
N PRO A 11 6.57 24.45 -11.28
CA PRO A 11 6.99 24.22 -12.64
C PRO A 11 7.64 22.83 -12.77
N VAL A 12 7.46 22.19 -13.92
CA VAL A 12 8.21 20.98 -14.27
C VAL A 12 9.59 21.39 -14.76
N PRO A 13 10.69 20.79 -14.26
CA PRO A 13 12.04 21.04 -14.77
C PRO A 13 12.14 20.81 -16.28
N ALA A 14 12.92 21.62 -16.98
CA ALA A 14 12.99 21.62 -18.44
C ALA A 14 13.41 20.27 -19.04
N ASP A 15 14.28 19.53 -18.36
CA ASP A 15 14.73 18.18 -18.72
C ASP A 15 13.61 17.13 -18.57
N GLN A 16 12.59 17.42 -17.79
CA GLN A 16 11.42 16.56 -17.56
C GLN A 16 10.18 17.03 -18.32
N ALA A 17 10.21 18.20 -18.89
CA ALA A 17 9.07 18.82 -19.58
C ALA A 17 8.98 18.47 -21.09
N GLY A 18 10.00 17.82 -21.64
CA GLY A 18 10.02 17.47 -23.07
C GLY A 18 10.04 18.70 -24.00
N GLY A 19 10.50 19.86 -23.53
CA GLY A 19 10.53 21.11 -24.29
C GLY A 19 9.24 21.93 -24.28
N LEU A 20 8.16 21.43 -23.68
CA LEU A 20 6.91 22.17 -23.48
C LEU A 20 6.81 22.66 -22.05
N ALA A 21 6.67 23.99 -21.84
CA ALA A 21 6.50 24.54 -20.51
C ALA A 21 5.30 23.90 -19.81
N SER A 22 5.57 23.20 -18.71
CA SER A 22 4.59 22.39 -17.97
C SER A 22 4.62 22.72 -16.49
N GLU A 23 3.52 22.48 -15.83
CA GLU A 23 3.37 22.61 -14.38
C GLU A 23 2.89 21.30 -13.75
N ARG A 24 3.23 21.12 -12.48
CA ARG A 24 2.77 20.00 -11.66
C ARG A 24 1.90 20.54 -10.53
N ILE A 25 0.67 20.06 -10.47
CA ILE A 25 -0.37 20.46 -9.51
C ILE A 25 -0.60 19.30 -8.56
N ALA A 26 -0.29 19.47 -7.29
CA ALA A 26 -0.59 18.50 -6.25
C ALA A 26 -1.80 18.92 -5.43
N GLY A 27 -2.67 17.97 -5.12
CA GLY A 27 -3.88 18.27 -4.37
C GLY A 27 -4.48 17.07 -3.69
N ARG A 28 -5.60 17.34 -3.02
CA ARG A 28 -6.40 16.35 -2.30
C ARG A 28 -7.83 16.35 -2.78
N ALA A 29 -8.34 15.15 -3.05
CA ALA A 29 -9.74 14.89 -3.33
C ALA A 29 -10.38 14.29 -2.07
N PHE A 30 -11.44 14.92 -1.58
CA PHE A 30 -12.25 14.44 -0.47
C PHE A 30 -13.49 13.78 -1.03
N GLY A 31 -13.82 12.60 -0.52
CA GLY A 31 -15.00 11.88 -0.99
C GLY A 31 -15.79 11.24 0.15
N GLU A 32 -17.03 10.94 -0.16
CA GLU A 32 -17.96 10.26 0.72
C GLU A 32 -18.61 9.10 -0.03
N LEU A 33 -18.74 7.97 0.65
CA LEU A 33 -19.50 6.82 0.19
C LEU A 33 -20.67 6.61 1.16
N ASP A 34 -21.81 6.27 0.61
CA ASP A 34 -22.95 5.80 1.39
C ASP A 34 -22.79 4.30 1.63
N ALA A 35 -22.64 3.88 2.87
CA ALA A 35 -22.44 2.47 3.21
C ALA A 35 -23.67 1.59 2.84
N THR A 36 -24.84 2.21 2.70
CA THR A 36 -26.09 1.49 2.34
C THR A 36 -26.37 1.43 0.86
N HIS A 37 -25.60 2.17 0.04
CA HIS A 37 -25.84 2.21 -1.42
C HIS A 37 -25.52 0.85 -2.06
N PRO A 38 -26.43 0.28 -2.89
CA PRO A 38 -26.22 -1.05 -3.47
C PRO A 38 -24.92 -1.22 -4.26
N GLY A 39 -24.45 -0.16 -4.93
CA GLY A 39 -23.17 -0.17 -5.67
C GLY A 39 -21.94 -0.28 -4.78
N HIS A 40 -22.04 -0.03 -3.48
CA HIS A 40 -20.92 -0.11 -2.53
C HIS A 40 -20.86 -1.43 -1.76
N ARG A 41 -21.84 -2.32 -1.92
CA ARG A 41 -21.91 -3.61 -1.19
C ARG A 41 -20.74 -4.56 -1.47
N LEU A 42 -19.96 -4.31 -2.53
CA LEU A 42 -18.75 -5.07 -2.84
C LEU A 42 -17.52 -4.61 -2.03
N ILE A 43 -17.63 -3.47 -1.35
CA ILE A 43 -16.55 -2.98 -0.47
C ILE A 43 -16.74 -3.71 0.86
N GLN A 44 -15.80 -4.60 1.16
CA GLN A 44 -15.85 -5.41 2.36
C GLN A 44 -15.86 -4.53 3.63
N ASP A 45 -16.72 -4.87 4.58
CA ASP A 45 -16.84 -4.21 5.90
C ASP A 45 -17.11 -2.70 5.84
N ILE A 46 -17.68 -2.20 4.74
CA ILE A 46 -17.92 -0.76 4.57
C ILE A 46 -18.85 -0.21 5.67
N GLU A 47 -19.83 -0.98 6.13
CA GLU A 47 -20.76 -0.60 7.20
C GLU A 47 -20.06 -0.50 8.57
N LEU A 48 -18.94 -1.20 8.77
CA LEU A 48 -18.13 -1.14 9.99
C LEU A 48 -17.16 0.05 9.98
N ALA A 49 -17.00 0.72 8.84
CA ALA A 49 -16.15 1.90 8.67
C ALA A 49 -16.94 3.22 8.68
N ARG A 50 -18.27 3.16 8.76
CA ARG A 50 -19.13 4.34 8.67
C ARG A 50 -19.08 5.22 9.93
N SER A 51 -19.16 6.52 9.69
CA SER A 51 -19.42 7.53 10.72
C SER A 51 -20.88 7.45 11.22
N PRO A 52 -21.24 8.12 12.32
CA PRO A 52 -22.59 8.11 12.85
C PRO A 52 -23.69 8.57 11.88
N ASP A 53 -23.33 9.38 10.88
CA ASP A 53 -24.23 9.84 9.80
C ASP A 53 -24.37 8.83 8.63
N GLY A 54 -23.82 7.63 8.78
CA GLY A 54 -23.90 6.57 7.78
C GLY A 54 -22.91 6.69 6.62
N LYS A 55 -22.06 7.71 6.61
CA LYS A 55 -21.08 7.94 5.53
C LYS A 55 -19.70 7.39 5.87
N VAL A 56 -19.01 6.92 4.84
CA VAL A 56 -17.58 6.57 4.89
C VAL A 56 -16.83 7.64 4.12
N ARG A 57 -15.96 8.35 4.81
CA ARG A 57 -15.19 9.46 4.23
C ARG A 57 -13.76 9.05 3.94
N TYR A 58 -13.26 9.53 2.81
CA TYR A 58 -11.88 9.30 2.43
C TYR A 58 -11.23 10.58 1.90
N THR A 59 -9.90 10.60 1.93
CA THR A 59 -9.09 11.64 1.31
C THR A 59 -8.00 10.99 0.49
N ALA A 60 -7.95 11.29 -0.80
CA ALA A 60 -6.92 10.81 -1.72
C ALA A 60 -6.08 11.97 -2.22
N THR A 61 -4.76 11.82 -2.23
CA THR A 61 -3.89 12.76 -2.95
C THR A 61 -3.87 12.46 -4.43
N PHE A 62 -3.64 13.50 -5.22
CA PHE A 62 -3.40 13.40 -6.64
C PHE A 62 -2.30 14.37 -7.08
N VAL A 63 -1.69 14.07 -8.21
CA VAL A 63 -0.78 14.98 -8.93
C VAL A 63 -1.18 15.00 -10.39
N ILE A 64 -1.36 16.20 -10.93
CA ILE A 64 -1.59 16.46 -12.35
C ILE A 64 -0.35 17.14 -12.91
N THR A 65 0.19 16.64 -14.01
CA THR A 65 1.19 17.34 -14.82
C THR A 65 0.54 17.74 -16.14
N ARG A 66 0.60 19.03 -16.48
CA ARG A 66 -0.04 19.55 -17.70
C ARG A 66 0.76 20.71 -18.30
N PRO A 67 0.55 21.07 -19.58
CA PRO A 67 1.04 22.31 -20.14
C PRO A 67 0.56 23.52 -19.32
N VAL A 68 1.44 24.52 -19.14
CA VAL A 68 1.08 25.80 -18.50
C VAL A 68 0.03 26.53 -19.33
N ASP A 69 0.18 26.51 -20.66
CA ASP A 69 -0.83 27.01 -21.59
C ASP A 69 -1.81 25.90 -21.96
N PRO A 70 -3.08 25.95 -21.53
CA PRO A 70 -4.07 24.91 -21.83
C PRO A 70 -4.32 24.71 -23.34
N ALA A 71 -4.07 25.74 -24.16
CA ALA A 71 -4.21 25.63 -25.61
C ALA A 71 -3.17 24.71 -26.27
N ARG A 72 -2.10 24.39 -25.53
CA ARG A 72 -1.06 23.46 -25.94
C ARG A 72 -1.32 22.01 -25.50
N ALA A 73 -2.44 21.76 -24.79
CA ALA A 73 -2.79 20.40 -24.40
C ALA A 73 -3.27 19.61 -25.64
N SER A 74 -2.81 18.34 -25.73
CA SER A 74 -3.19 17.44 -26.83
C SER A 74 -4.65 16.99 -26.81
N GLY A 75 -5.32 17.13 -25.67
CA GLY A 75 -6.64 16.58 -25.42
C GLY A 75 -6.63 15.15 -24.85
N LEU A 76 -5.46 14.54 -24.68
CA LEU A 76 -5.31 13.23 -24.03
C LEU A 76 -4.91 13.38 -22.58
N MET A 77 -5.47 12.51 -21.76
CA MET A 77 -5.09 12.37 -20.33
C MET A 77 -4.74 10.91 -20.02
N TRP A 78 -3.59 10.73 -19.46
CA TRP A 78 -3.13 9.45 -18.90
C TRP A 78 -3.44 9.43 -17.40
N HIS A 79 -4.25 8.48 -16.96
CA HIS A 79 -4.51 8.29 -15.54
C HIS A 79 -3.79 7.03 -15.06
N GLU A 80 -2.88 7.21 -14.13
CA GLU A 80 -2.19 6.13 -13.44
C GLU A 80 -2.63 6.05 -11.99
N VAL A 81 -2.86 4.83 -11.52
CA VAL A 81 -3.05 4.49 -10.12
C VAL A 81 -1.78 3.82 -9.61
N PRO A 82 -0.85 4.58 -9.01
CA PRO A 82 0.50 4.11 -8.74
C PRO A 82 0.51 3.01 -7.68
N ASN A 83 1.22 1.92 -7.95
CA ASN A 83 1.38 0.83 -7.00
C ASN A 83 2.11 1.31 -5.75
N ARG A 84 1.47 1.20 -4.60
CA ARG A 84 2.02 1.62 -3.30
C ARG A 84 2.50 3.07 -3.27
N GLY A 85 1.82 3.94 -4.02
CA GLY A 85 2.14 5.36 -4.09
C GLY A 85 3.38 5.70 -4.95
N ASN A 86 3.95 4.72 -5.67
CA ASN A 86 5.09 4.91 -6.55
C ASN A 86 4.62 5.16 -7.98
N PRO A 87 4.64 6.39 -8.50
CA PRO A 87 4.31 6.67 -9.89
C PRO A 87 5.38 6.07 -10.82
N ARG A 88 4.98 5.82 -12.07
CA ARG A 88 5.92 5.44 -13.11
C ARG A 88 6.99 6.51 -13.30
N PRO A 89 8.21 6.14 -13.71
CA PRO A 89 9.22 7.12 -14.08
C PRO A 89 8.75 7.94 -15.28
N ASN A 90 9.35 9.11 -15.43
CA ASN A 90 9.08 10.17 -16.38
C ASN A 90 8.59 9.72 -17.76
N ILE A 91 7.44 10.24 -18.14
CA ILE A 91 6.85 10.12 -19.49
C ILE A 91 7.08 11.42 -20.27
N VAL A 92 8.36 11.70 -20.54
CA VAL A 92 8.78 12.97 -21.18
C VAL A 92 8.22 13.12 -22.60
N ASN A 93 8.08 12.03 -23.34
CA ASN A 93 7.56 12.07 -24.71
C ASN A 93 6.08 12.46 -24.75
N GLU A 94 5.28 11.96 -23.84
CA GLU A 94 3.86 12.29 -23.69
C GLU A 94 3.70 13.77 -23.31
N ARG A 95 4.56 14.29 -22.46
CA ARG A 95 4.58 15.72 -22.08
C ARG A 95 4.99 16.60 -23.24
N ALA A 96 5.93 16.16 -24.07
CA ALA A 96 6.40 16.91 -25.23
C ALA A 96 5.29 17.21 -26.25
N VAL A 97 4.29 16.32 -26.36
CA VAL A 97 3.14 16.51 -27.24
C VAL A 97 1.93 17.16 -26.56
N GLY A 98 2.05 17.46 -25.25
CA GLY A 98 1.04 18.17 -24.48
C GLY A 98 -0.01 17.29 -23.82
N ASP A 99 0.28 16.01 -23.62
CA ASP A 99 -0.57 15.12 -22.85
C ASP A 99 -0.61 15.54 -21.39
N ILE A 100 -1.75 15.26 -20.75
CA ILE A 100 -1.94 15.49 -19.32
C ILE A 100 -1.72 14.18 -18.56
N ASP A 101 -0.85 14.22 -17.55
CA ASP A 101 -0.65 13.09 -16.63
C ASP A 101 -1.45 13.32 -15.35
N LEU A 102 -2.29 12.38 -15.00
CA LEU A 102 -2.94 12.31 -13.70
C LEU A 102 -2.46 11.06 -12.97
N THR A 103 -1.90 11.25 -11.78
CA THR A 103 -1.66 10.14 -10.85
C THR A 103 -2.48 10.35 -9.59
N SER A 104 -3.08 9.31 -9.04
CA SER A 104 -3.92 9.41 -7.85
C SER A 104 -3.70 8.24 -6.88
N ALA A 105 -3.84 8.52 -5.59
CA ALA A 105 -3.78 7.51 -4.55
C ALA A 105 -5.00 6.58 -4.59
N TRP A 106 -4.76 5.28 -4.32
CA TRP A 106 -5.83 4.27 -4.32
C TRP A 106 -5.66 3.18 -3.24
N GLN A 107 -4.49 3.08 -2.61
CA GLN A 107 -4.22 2.07 -1.60
C GLN A 107 -4.13 2.68 -0.21
N GLY A 108 -5.02 2.24 0.69
CA GLY A 108 -5.14 2.78 2.05
C GLY A 108 -4.22 2.12 3.08
N ASP A 109 -3.54 1.04 2.71
CA ASP A 109 -2.68 0.25 3.59
C ASP A 109 -1.18 0.62 3.50
N ASN A 110 -0.84 1.72 2.84
CA ASN A 110 0.53 2.22 2.79
C ASN A 110 0.93 2.84 4.13
N ALA A 111 2.15 2.58 4.56
CA ALA A 111 2.74 3.25 5.72
C ALA A 111 2.80 4.77 5.48
N GLY A 112 2.51 5.55 6.51
CA GLY A 112 2.53 7.00 6.41
C GLY A 112 1.30 7.64 5.75
N ASN A 113 0.23 6.88 5.49
CA ASN A 113 -1.04 7.42 5.04
C ASN A 113 -1.66 8.33 6.11
N THR A 114 -1.39 9.61 5.98
CA THR A 114 -1.90 10.66 6.88
C THR A 114 -2.55 11.78 6.06
N ALA A 115 -3.47 12.50 6.68
CA ALA A 115 -4.20 13.60 6.03
C ALA A 115 -3.37 14.90 5.96
N VAL A 116 -2.14 14.81 5.47
CA VAL A 116 -1.26 15.97 5.24
C VAL A 116 -1.46 16.56 3.85
N ARG A 117 -0.88 17.74 3.62
CA ARG A 117 -0.88 18.35 2.28
C ARG A 117 -0.21 17.45 1.24
N ALA A 118 -0.77 17.46 0.05
CA ALA A 118 -0.10 16.84 -1.08
C ALA A 118 1.12 17.68 -1.52
N ARG A 119 2.15 17.01 -2.02
CA ARG A 119 3.40 17.61 -2.47
C ARG A 119 3.69 17.14 -3.90
N ALA A 120 4.13 18.09 -4.73
CA ALA A 120 4.45 17.82 -6.13
C ALA A 120 5.91 17.37 -6.35
N ASP A 121 6.78 17.65 -5.40
CA ASP A 121 8.24 17.50 -5.48
C ASP A 121 8.78 16.27 -4.74
N VAL A 122 7.90 15.40 -4.21
CA VAL A 122 8.30 14.21 -3.46
C VAL A 122 8.21 12.95 -4.30
N ALA A 123 9.10 11.99 -4.06
CA ALA A 123 9.17 10.75 -4.81
C ALA A 123 7.92 9.85 -4.65
N ARG A 124 7.21 9.98 -3.53
CA ARG A 124 6.00 9.20 -3.20
C ARG A 124 4.89 10.11 -2.70
N PRO A 125 4.27 10.89 -3.60
CA PRO A 125 3.30 11.90 -3.20
C PRO A 125 1.92 11.32 -2.86
N HIS A 126 1.68 10.03 -3.15
CA HIS A 126 0.35 9.42 -3.15
C HIS A 126 0.05 8.66 -1.88
N TRP A 127 -0.97 9.11 -1.18
CA TRP A 127 -1.54 8.44 -0.02
C TRP A 127 -3.08 8.53 -0.04
N LEU A 128 -3.72 7.51 0.47
CA LEU A 128 -5.17 7.42 0.63
C LEU A 128 -5.48 7.24 2.12
N ALA A 129 -6.13 8.22 2.73
CA ALA A 129 -6.66 8.10 4.08
C ALA A 129 -8.10 7.58 4.02
N VAL A 130 -8.33 6.44 4.64
CA VAL A 130 -9.63 5.79 4.80
C VAL A 130 -9.84 5.45 6.27
N PRO A 131 -11.08 5.40 6.77
CA PRO A 131 -11.32 4.90 8.12
C PRO A 131 -10.98 3.41 8.21
N VAL A 132 -10.53 3.00 9.38
CA VAL A 132 -10.33 1.58 9.70
C VAL A 132 -11.65 1.00 10.20
N ALA A 133 -12.12 -0.07 9.56
CA ALA A 133 -13.29 -0.82 10.00
C ALA A 133 -13.08 -1.40 11.42
N ARG A 134 -14.11 -1.32 12.25
CA ARG A 134 -14.10 -1.86 13.61
C ARG A 134 -15.40 -2.58 13.89
N GLN A 135 -15.35 -3.58 14.74
CA GLN A 135 -16.54 -4.23 15.27
C GLN A 135 -17.43 -3.21 16.03
N ARG A 136 -18.69 -3.56 16.26
CA ARG A 136 -19.64 -2.65 16.95
C ARG A 136 -19.21 -2.28 18.37
N ASP A 137 -18.42 -3.13 19.00
CA ASP A 137 -17.84 -2.90 20.34
C ASP A 137 -16.51 -2.11 20.28
N GLY A 138 -16.08 -1.67 19.09
CA GLY A 138 -14.83 -0.94 18.88
C GLY A 138 -13.59 -1.82 18.75
N SER A 139 -13.70 -3.12 18.90
CA SER A 139 -12.57 -4.04 18.70
C SER A 139 -12.14 -4.10 17.23
N PRO A 140 -10.88 -4.51 16.93
CA PRO A 140 -10.44 -4.71 15.57
C PRO A 140 -11.28 -5.75 14.82
N VAL A 141 -11.50 -5.54 13.53
CA VAL A 141 -11.97 -6.59 12.63
C VAL A 141 -10.82 -7.55 12.40
N THR A 142 -11.09 -8.85 12.58
CA THR A 142 -10.11 -9.92 12.37
C THR A 142 -10.62 -10.93 11.36
N GLY A 143 -9.70 -11.63 10.70
CA GLY A 143 -10.02 -12.67 9.73
C GLY A 143 -8.74 -13.40 9.32
N ASP A 144 -8.90 -14.41 8.47
CA ASP A 144 -7.77 -15.15 7.94
C ASP A 144 -6.99 -14.27 6.96
N VAL A 145 -5.68 -14.22 7.16
CA VAL A 145 -4.76 -13.50 6.30
C VAL A 145 -3.71 -14.47 5.78
N PHE A 146 -3.54 -14.48 4.47
CA PHE A 146 -2.44 -15.17 3.81
C PHE A 146 -1.32 -14.17 3.50
N GLY A 147 -0.11 -14.51 3.91
CA GLY A 147 1.10 -13.73 3.63
C GLY A 147 2.20 -14.59 3.03
N ARG A 148 3.07 -13.98 2.23
CA ARG A 148 4.27 -14.61 1.71
C ARG A 148 5.50 -13.95 2.31
N ILE A 149 6.36 -14.78 2.92
CA ILE A 149 7.67 -14.37 3.40
C ILE A 149 8.68 -14.77 2.33
N VAL A 150 9.43 -13.78 1.83
CA VAL A 150 10.51 -14.07 0.88
C VAL A 150 11.71 -14.53 1.67
N ASN A 151 12.10 -15.78 1.50
CA ASN A 151 13.32 -16.29 2.11
C ASN A 151 14.53 -15.55 1.55
N ARG A 152 15.28 -14.92 2.46
CA ARG A 152 16.57 -14.26 2.16
C ARG A 152 17.61 -14.93 3.02
N SER A 153 18.58 -15.57 2.37
CA SER A 153 19.68 -16.25 3.06
C SER A 153 20.39 -15.34 4.04
N GLY A 154 20.76 -15.89 5.17
CA GLY A 154 21.59 -15.29 6.21
C GLY A 154 20.87 -14.78 7.45
N PRO A 155 19.75 -14.00 7.41
CA PRO A 155 19.12 -13.55 8.64
C PRO A 155 18.42 -14.70 9.38
N ALA A 156 18.54 -14.71 10.71
CA ALA A 156 17.83 -15.65 11.58
C ALA A 156 16.33 -15.36 11.65
N SER A 157 15.90 -14.11 11.37
CA SER A 157 14.49 -13.73 11.24
C SER A 157 14.24 -12.94 9.97
N GLN A 158 13.01 -13.03 9.47
CA GLN A 158 12.57 -12.36 8.25
C GLN A 158 11.29 -11.56 8.52
N PRO A 159 11.17 -10.35 7.95
CA PRO A 159 9.95 -9.57 8.08
C PRO A 159 8.81 -10.19 7.27
N LEU A 160 7.59 -10.04 7.76
CA LEU A 160 6.37 -10.44 7.04
C LEU A 160 6.23 -9.70 5.70
N ILE A 161 6.73 -8.49 5.64
CA ILE A 161 6.72 -7.65 4.44
C ILE A 161 8.10 -7.04 4.24
N VAL A 162 8.66 -7.31 3.08
CA VAL A 162 10.00 -6.83 2.70
C VAL A 162 9.95 -5.39 2.18
N GLN A 163 8.82 -4.97 1.64
CA GLN A 163 8.63 -3.61 1.12
C GLN A 163 8.31 -2.66 2.27
N SER A 164 8.88 -1.48 2.25
CA SER A 164 8.72 -0.48 3.31
C SER A 164 7.36 0.22 3.33
N ASN A 165 6.54 0.07 2.29
CA ASN A 165 5.31 0.85 2.14
C ASN A 165 4.06 0.20 2.76
N PRO A 166 3.75 -1.09 2.54
CA PRO A 166 2.57 -1.67 3.14
C PRO A 166 2.79 -1.87 4.65
N VAL A 167 1.73 -1.60 5.41
CA VAL A 167 1.70 -1.95 6.83
C VAL A 167 1.38 -3.45 6.92
N PRO A 168 2.22 -4.27 7.58
CA PRO A 168 1.94 -5.69 7.72
C PRO A 168 0.70 -5.92 8.59
N TYR A 169 -0.11 -6.89 8.21
CA TYR A 169 -1.12 -7.42 9.10
C TYR A 169 -0.43 -8.10 10.29
N LYS A 170 -0.91 -7.79 11.49
CA LYS A 170 -0.38 -8.39 12.71
C LYS A 170 -1.24 -9.58 13.09
N PRO A 171 -0.65 -10.67 13.61
CA PRO A 171 -1.41 -11.77 14.17
C PRO A 171 -2.22 -11.30 15.39
N VAL A 172 -3.37 -11.91 15.62
CA VAL A 172 -4.19 -11.64 16.83
C VAL A 172 -3.52 -12.14 18.10
N SER A 173 -2.60 -13.09 17.96
CA SER A 173 -1.83 -13.70 19.06
C SER A 173 -0.44 -14.08 18.53
N LEU A 174 0.56 -14.07 19.41
CA LEU A 174 1.90 -14.60 19.12
C LEU A 174 2.00 -16.11 19.32
N ASP A 175 0.88 -16.77 19.68
CA ASP A 175 0.82 -18.24 19.75
C ASP A 175 0.86 -18.82 18.33
N THR A 176 1.95 -19.50 18.00
CA THR A 176 2.17 -20.10 16.68
C THR A 176 1.16 -21.21 16.34
N ARG A 177 0.49 -21.80 17.35
CA ARG A 177 -0.59 -22.79 17.15
C ARG A 177 -1.86 -22.15 16.55
N ALA A 178 -2.01 -20.83 16.63
CA ALA A 178 -3.10 -20.08 16.01
C ALA A 178 -2.83 -19.74 14.54
N ALA A 179 -1.68 -20.16 13.99
CA ALA A 179 -1.30 -19.89 12.61
C ALA A 179 -0.65 -21.13 11.99
N ARG A 180 -0.59 -21.15 10.67
CA ARG A 180 0.09 -22.20 9.92
C ARG A 180 1.23 -21.58 9.12
N LEU A 181 2.44 -22.10 9.29
CA LEU A 181 3.61 -21.73 8.50
C LEU A 181 4.01 -22.91 7.60
N VAL A 182 4.23 -22.63 6.32
CA VAL A 182 4.68 -23.63 5.35
C VAL A 182 5.88 -23.11 4.57
N SER A 183 6.76 -24.02 4.21
CA SER A 183 7.79 -23.81 3.18
C SER A 183 7.28 -24.33 1.85
N ARG A 184 7.52 -23.58 0.78
CA ARG A 184 7.18 -23.98 -0.60
C ARG A 184 8.40 -23.87 -1.49
N VAL A 185 8.70 -24.89 -2.23
CA VAL A 185 9.82 -24.91 -3.18
C VAL A 185 9.50 -24.04 -4.39
N ALA A 186 8.31 -24.19 -4.95
CA ALA A 186 7.87 -23.40 -6.10
C ALA A 186 6.33 -23.31 -6.18
N GLU A 187 5.88 -22.31 -6.91
CA GLU A 187 4.49 -22.18 -7.35
C GLU A 187 4.46 -22.00 -8.86
N SER A 188 3.56 -22.70 -9.54
CA SER A 188 3.35 -22.50 -10.96
C SER A 188 2.65 -21.16 -11.23
N THR A 189 2.70 -20.69 -12.47
CA THR A 189 1.95 -19.49 -12.91
C THR A 189 0.42 -19.67 -12.83
N ARG A 190 -0.05 -20.90 -12.63
CA ARG A 190 -1.47 -21.24 -12.42
C ARG A 190 -1.84 -21.37 -10.92
N GLY A 191 -0.88 -21.11 -10.02
CA GLY A 191 -1.09 -21.22 -8.57
C GLY A 191 -0.97 -22.64 -8.02
N GLU A 192 -0.47 -23.60 -8.81
CA GLU A 192 -0.20 -24.95 -8.31
C GLU A 192 1.02 -24.93 -7.39
N VAL A 193 0.87 -25.52 -6.22
CA VAL A 193 1.93 -25.57 -5.21
C VAL A 193 2.79 -26.81 -5.44
N ILE A 194 4.09 -26.63 -5.44
CA ILE A 194 5.07 -27.70 -5.60
C ILE A 194 5.94 -27.74 -4.34
N GLY A 195 6.02 -28.94 -3.73
CA GLY A 195 6.91 -29.17 -2.59
C GLY A 195 6.53 -28.34 -1.35
N GLU A 196 5.29 -28.40 -0.90
CA GLU A 196 4.88 -27.76 0.36
C GLU A 196 5.23 -28.66 1.55
N THR A 197 5.87 -28.08 2.55
CA THR A 197 6.18 -28.72 3.83
C THR A 197 5.75 -27.81 4.97
N GLU A 198 4.99 -28.36 5.92
CA GLU A 198 4.58 -27.60 7.10
C GLU A 198 5.74 -27.51 8.10
N ILE A 199 5.93 -26.32 8.65
CA ILE A 199 6.89 -26.02 9.70
C ILE A 199 6.13 -26.12 11.04
N ALA A 200 6.53 -27.06 11.89
CA ALA A 200 5.84 -27.30 13.15
C ALA A 200 5.80 -26.04 14.02
N ALA A 201 4.70 -25.81 14.71
CA ALA A 201 4.50 -24.61 15.55
C ALA A 201 5.59 -24.38 16.61
N ALA A 202 6.30 -25.43 17.01
CA ALA A 202 7.43 -25.37 17.96
C ALA A 202 8.76 -24.97 17.32
N ASP A 203 8.83 -24.92 15.99
CA ASP A 203 10.07 -24.66 15.25
C ASP A 203 10.12 -23.27 14.62
N TRP A 204 9.13 -22.41 14.92
CA TRP A 204 9.11 -21.02 14.53
C TRP A 204 8.45 -20.14 15.59
N ALA A 205 8.69 -18.83 15.53
CA ALA A 205 8.13 -17.85 16.45
C ALA A 205 7.81 -16.53 15.74
N TRP A 206 6.80 -15.84 16.22
CA TRP A 206 6.58 -14.43 15.92
C TRP A 206 7.62 -13.61 16.70
N ALA A 207 8.81 -13.48 16.13
CA ALA A 207 9.92 -12.90 16.82
C ALA A 207 11.01 -12.38 15.88
N ARG A 208 11.83 -11.48 16.41
CA ARG A 208 13.11 -11.12 15.84
C ARG A 208 14.22 -11.93 16.54
N CYS A 209 14.98 -12.66 15.76
CA CYS A 209 16.15 -13.39 16.20
C CYS A 209 17.44 -12.78 15.62
N ASP A 210 18.48 -12.82 16.43
CA ASP A 210 19.84 -12.47 16.07
C ASP A 210 20.84 -13.25 16.95
N ALA A 211 22.13 -13.00 16.81
CA ALA A 211 23.15 -13.69 17.60
C ALA A 211 23.02 -13.44 19.11
N ALA A 212 22.54 -12.27 19.53
CA ALA A 212 22.31 -11.93 20.93
C ALA A 212 20.98 -12.47 21.46
N ASN A 213 20.02 -12.70 20.58
CA ASN A 213 18.69 -13.21 20.91
C ASN A 213 18.38 -14.42 20.01
N PRO A 214 18.96 -15.60 20.29
CA PRO A 214 18.67 -16.80 19.51
C PRO A 214 17.22 -17.25 19.68
N PHE A 215 16.79 -18.21 18.87
CA PHE A 215 15.43 -18.77 18.96
C PHE A 215 15.03 -19.10 20.41
N PRO A 216 13.81 -18.76 20.87
CA PRO A 216 12.70 -18.20 20.11
C PRO A 216 12.74 -16.68 19.84
N GLY A 217 13.80 -15.97 20.28
CA GLY A 217 14.02 -14.59 20.00
C GLY A 217 13.21 -13.59 20.83
N MET A 218 13.24 -12.32 20.43
CA MET A 218 12.43 -11.27 21.03
C MET A 218 11.05 -11.21 20.32
N PRO A 219 9.93 -11.30 21.06
CA PRO A 219 8.59 -11.25 20.47
C PRO A 219 8.40 -10.05 19.54
N ASP A 220 8.01 -10.28 18.31
CA ASP A 220 7.75 -9.26 17.29
C ASP A 220 6.66 -9.73 16.32
N ALA A 221 5.50 -9.07 16.36
CA ALA A 221 4.34 -9.41 15.52
C ALA A 221 4.55 -9.16 14.02
N THR A 222 5.69 -8.60 13.62
CA THR A 222 5.99 -8.24 12.22
C THR A 222 7.08 -9.10 11.60
N GLN A 223 7.62 -10.04 12.36
CA GLN A 223 8.71 -10.92 11.91
C GLN A 223 8.47 -12.39 12.26
N ILE A 224 9.09 -13.25 11.49
CA ILE A 224 9.17 -14.69 11.75
C ILE A 224 10.61 -15.05 12.04
N CYS A 225 10.85 -15.78 13.14
CA CYS A 225 12.10 -16.44 13.45
C CYS A 225 11.93 -17.96 13.28
N LEU A 226 12.87 -18.60 12.61
CA LEU A 226 12.94 -20.06 12.45
C LEU A 226 14.03 -20.62 13.34
N LYS A 227 13.74 -21.72 14.04
CA LYS A 227 14.65 -22.40 14.97
C LYS A 227 15.96 -22.83 14.32
N ASN A 228 15.89 -23.32 13.10
CA ASN A 228 17.05 -23.80 12.32
C ASN A 228 17.50 -22.78 11.25
N GLY A 229 16.95 -21.55 11.29
CA GLY A 229 17.21 -20.53 10.29
C GLY A 229 16.48 -20.77 8.95
N PHE A 230 16.52 -19.76 8.09
CA PHE A 230 15.83 -19.80 6.79
C PHE A 230 16.58 -20.61 5.73
N ASP A 231 17.86 -20.87 5.90
CA ASP A 231 18.65 -21.67 4.96
C ASP A 231 18.35 -23.18 5.04
N ALA A 232 17.63 -23.62 6.08
CA ALA A 232 17.20 -25.01 6.26
C ALA A 232 15.86 -25.34 5.55
N HIS A 233 15.22 -24.37 4.95
CA HIS A 233 13.90 -24.44 4.32
C HIS A 233 13.92 -23.77 2.92
#